data_1d773f5c68f8f1b05daf634073da1082
#
_entry.id   1d773f5c68f8f1b05daf634073da1082
#
_cell.length_a   1.000
_cell.length_b   1.000
_cell.length_c   1.000
_cell.angle_alpha   90.00
_cell.angle_beta   90.00
_cell.angle_gamma   90.00
#
_symmetry.space_group_name_H-M   'P 1'
#
loop_
_entity.id
_entity.type
_entity.pdbx_description
1 polymer ?
#
loop_
_entity_poly.entity_id
_entity_poly.type
_entity_poly.pdbx_seq_one_letter_code
_entity_poly.pdbx_strand_id
1 'polypeptide(L)'
;MEWAAIIGPNRYLQAIAIIIAFIAIGKVASWLLRGIVGRLTNRSKTDLDDRLVNLLHKPVFLTFGLVGFAMATRRLDLGDSPQFVTLGLIRTIAVVIWYSTLHQMTTTLVQSAKRRSSSKLVQTGMLQLLQNAIKIFLFALAIYFIFLAWDINVTAWVASAGIVGLALSFAARDSLSNVFAGISIVMDAPYKTGDFIILETGERGVVTMIGLRSTRLLTRDDVEITIPNGVIGNSKIVNEAGGPSKKHRIRIAVSVAYGSDIDHVIATLEQVAADNSEISRNPEPRVRFRTFGESSIDFELLCWIDQPVDRGRLNHELNCAVYKAFAANDIVIPFPTRELRVQSAPPFLTKS
;
A
#
# COMPACT_ATOMS: atom_id res chain seq x y z
N MET A 1 -50.22 16.56 -20.80
CA MET A 1 -49.87 15.28 -21.51
C MET A 1 -50.94 15.05 -22.57
N GLU A 2 -50.72 15.52 -23.77
CA GLU A 2 -51.69 15.59 -24.87
C GLU A 2 -52.08 14.24 -25.52
N TRP A 3 -51.21 13.20 -25.35
CA TRP A 3 -51.50 11.88 -25.91
C TRP A 3 -52.63 11.11 -25.20
N ALA A 4 -53.01 11.50 -23.96
CA ALA A 4 -54.19 10.97 -23.28
C ALA A 4 -55.50 11.33 -24.02
N ALA A 5 -55.50 12.40 -24.84
CA ALA A 5 -56.64 12.80 -25.67
C ALA A 5 -56.83 11.89 -26.91
N ILE A 6 -55.78 11.23 -27.37
CA ILE A 6 -55.79 10.35 -28.54
C ILE A 6 -56.42 9.02 -28.25
N ILE A 7 -56.33 8.53 -27.00
CA ILE A 7 -56.77 7.16 -26.57
C ILE A 7 -58.26 7.19 -26.03
N GLY A 8 -58.87 8.40 -25.93
CA GLY A 8 -60.22 8.57 -25.43
C GLY A 8 -60.30 8.63 -23.88
N PRO A 9 -61.47 8.94 -23.31
CA PRO A 9 -61.63 9.20 -21.89
C PRO A 9 -61.61 7.95 -21.00
N ASN A 10 -61.52 6.73 -21.58
CA ASN A 10 -61.59 5.49 -20.82
C ASN A 10 -60.27 5.21 -20.08
N ARG A 11 -60.27 5.28 -18.73
CA ARG A 11 -59.10 5.06 -17.86
C ARG A 11 -58.44 3.68 -18.06
N TYR A 12 -59.22 2.64 -18.33
CA TYR A 12 -58.71 1.28 -18.57
C TYR A 12 -57.91 1.17 -19.86
N LEU A 13 -58.39 1.77 -20.95
CA LEU A 13 -57.68 1.83 -22.22
C LEU A 13 -56.35 2.59 -22.10
N GLN A 14 -56.36 3.70 -21.36
CA GLN A 14 -55.17 4.47 -21.08
C GLN A 14 -54.13 3.67 -20.25
N ALA A 15 -54.58 2.93 -19.22
CA ALA A 15 -53.69 2.08 -18.40
C ALA A 15 -53.02 0.98 -19.26
N ILE A 16 -53.80 0.32 -20.12
CA ILE A 16 -53.29 -0.72 -21.05
C ILE A 16 -52.28 -0.12 -22.00
N ALA A 17 -52.58 1.05 -22.59
CA ALA A 17 -51.66 1.74 -23.50
C ALA A 17 -50.34 2.12 -22.83
N ILE A 18 -50.36 2.57 -21.58
CA ILE A 18 -49.14 2.85 -20.77
C ILE A 18 -48.32 1.60 -20.60
N ILE A 19 -48.94 0.47 -20.20
CA ILE A 19 -48.22 -0.80 -20.02
C ILE A 19 -47.52 -1.21 -21.33
N ILE A 20 -48.25 -1.21 -22.44
CA ILE A 20 -47.73 -1.58 -23.76
C ILE A 20 -46.58 -0.67 -24.18
N ALA A 21 -46.73 0.64 -23.98
CA ALA A 21 -45.66 1.61 -24.30
C ALA A 21 -44.39 1.37 -23.50
N PHE A 22 -44.52 1.13 -22.18
CA PHE A 22 -43.36 0.87 -21.33
C PHE A 22 -42.70 -0.50 -21.62
N ILE A 23 -43.46 -1.51 -21.98
CA ILE A 23 -42.92 -2.79 -22.47
C ILE A 23 -42.12 -2.60 -23.76
N ALA A 24 -42.68 -1.80 -24.70
CA ALA A 24 -41.97 -1.48 -25.93
C ALA A 24 -40.67 -0.70 -25.68
N ILE A 25 -40.73 0.32 -24.80
CA ILE A 25 -39.56 1.08 -24.40
C ILE A 25 -38.52 0.16 -23.72
N GLY A 26 -38.97 -0.73 -22.82
CA GLY A 26 -38.10 -1.71 -22.18
C GLY A 26 -37.40 -2.66 -23.16
N LYS A 27 -38.12 -3.07 -24.22
CA LYS A 27 -37.55 -3.90 -25.28
C LYS A 27 -36.49 -3.15 -26.10
N VAL A 28 -36.76 -1.88 -26.40
CA VAL A 28 -35.81 -0.99 -27.10
C VAL A 28 -34.58 -0.73 -26.21
N ALA A 29 -34.78 -0.38 -24.94
CA ALA A 29 -33.69 -0.15 -23.98
C ALA A 29 -32.79 -1.39 -23.84
N SER A 30 -33.40 -2.53 -23.72
CA SER A 30 -32.74 -3.83 -23.62
C SER A 30 -31.98 -4.19 -24.93
N TRP A 31 -32.50 -3.84 -26.10
CA TRP A 31 -31.83 -4.01 -27.39
C TRP A 31 -30.66 -3.03 -27.54
N LEU A 32 -30.81 -1.76 -27.15
CA LEU A 32 -29.75 -0.77 -27.13
C LEU A 32 -28.59 -1.16 -26.23
N LEU A 33 -28.88 -1.68 -25.02
CA LEU A 33 -27.87 -2.20 -24.12
C LEU A 33 -27.03 -3.30 -24.77
N ARG A 34 -27.66 -4.26 -25.45
CA ARG A 34 -26.93 -5.29 -26.18
C ARG A 34 -26.09 -4.72 -27.32
N GLY A 35 -26.65 -3.76 -28.07
CA GLY A 35 -25.98 -3.15 -29.24
C GLY A 35 -24.80 -2.26 -28.87
N ILE A 36 -24.94 -1.42 -27.87
CA ILE A 36 -23.90 -0.49 -27.42
C ILE A 36 -22.77 -1.25 -26.73
N VAL A 37 -23.12 -2.13 -25.84
CA VAL A 37 -22.11 -2.89 -25.08
C VAL A 37 -21.43 -3.93 -25.99
N GLY A 38 -22.16 -4.60 -26.87
CA GLY A 38 -21.55 -5.50 -27.87
C GLY A 38 -20.53 -4.81 -28.79
N ARG A 39 -20.71 -3.50 -29.09
CA ARG A 39 -19.71 -2.72 -29.82
C ARG A 39 -18.50 -2.32 -28.97
N LEU A 40 -18.67 -2.10 -27.68
CA LEU A 40 -17.60 -1.80 -26.74
C LEU A 40 -16.81 -3.06 -26.34
N THR A 41 -17.47 -4.19 -26.20
CA THR A 41 -16.86 -5.49 -25.87
C THR A 41 -16.08 -6.10 -27.00
N ASN A 42 -16.44 -5.84 -28.28
CA ASN A 42 -15.61 -6.25 -29.42
C ASN A 42 -14.19 -5.65 -29.41
N ARG A 43 -13.93 -4.64 -28.57
CA ARG A 43 -12.59 -4.10 -28.29
C ARG A 43 -11.93 -4.71 -27.05
N SER A 44 -12.68 -5.39 -26.19
CA SER A 44 -12.18 -6.02 -24.96
C SER A 44 -12.00 -7.54 -25.20
N LYS A 45 -10.84 -8.06 -24.85
CA LYS A 45 -10.50 -9.51 -24.96
C LYS A 45 -11.10 -10.34 -23.81
N THR A 46 -12.18 -9.89 -23.14
CA THR A 46 -12.68 -10.54 -21.93
C THR A 46 -14.14 -10.93 -21.99
N ASP A 47 -14.43 -12.22 -21.80
CA ASP A 47 -15.78 -12.80 -21.64
C ASP A 47 -16.57 -12.24 -20.45
N LEU A 48 -15.96 -11.41 -19.60
CA LEU A 48 -16.58 -10.80 -18.42
C LEU A 48 -17.65 -9.79 -18.79
N ASP A 49 -17.33 -8.94 -19.76
CA ASP A 49 -18.19 -7.84 -20.18
C ASP A 49 -19.51 -8.39 -20.75
N ASP A 50 -19.42 -9.45 -21.54
CA ASP A 50 -20.59 -10.11 -22.11
C ASP A 50 -21.49 -10.76 -21.04
N ARG A 51 -20.88 -11.35 -20.00
CA ARG A 51 -21.63 -11.95 -18.89
C ARG A 51 -22.34 -10.89 -18.05
N LEU A 52 -21.67 -9.76 -17.76
CA LEU A 52 -22.26 -8.67 -16.99
C LEU A 52 -23.43 -8.01 -17.73
N VAL A 53 -23.29 -7.82 -19.03
CA VAL A 53 -24.36 -7.26 -19.88
C VAL A 53 -25.56 -8.20 -19.96
N ASN A 54 -25.29 -9.49 -20.12
CA ASN A 54 -26.38 -10.48 -20.14
C ASN A 54 -27.12 -10.55 -18.79
N LEU A 55 -26.45 -10.29 -17.67
CA LEU A 55 -27.09 -10.21 -16.36
C LEU A 55 -27.96 -8.96 -16.22
N LEU A 56 -27.59 -7.82 -16.83
CA LEU A 56 -28.34 -6.54 -16.75
C LEU A 56 -29.55 -6.48 -17.68
N HIS A 57 -29.56 -7.22 -18.77
CA HIS A 57 -30.61 -7.18 -19.76
C HIS A 57 -32.01 -7.48 -19.20
N LYS A 58 -32.14 -8.55 -18.41
CA LYS A 58 -33.43 -8.96 -17.83
C LYS A 58 -33.98 -7.94 -16.81
N PRO A 59 -33.17 -7.48 -15.82
CA PRO A 59 -33.62 -6.51 -14.84
C PRO A 59 -34.03 -5.17 -15.47
N VAL A 60 -33.29 -4.69 -16.46
CA VAL A 60 -33.63 -3.44 -17.15
C VAL A 60 -34.98 -3.58 -17.85
N PHE A 61 -35.20 -4.62 -18.63
CA PHE A 61 -36.48 -4.87 -19.28
C PHE A 61 -37.64 -4.95 -18.28
N LEU A 62 -37.46 -5.74 -17.18
CA LEU A 62 -38.48 -5.88 -16.16
C LEU A 62 -38.77 -4.58 -15.40
N THR A 63 -37.74 -3.75 -15.18
CA THR A 63 -37.90 -2.44 -14.50
C THR A 63 -38.79 -1.53 -15.33
N PHE A 64 -38.61 -1.44 -16.65
CA PHE A 64 -39.50 -0.65 -17.50
C PHE A 64 -40.94 -1.20 -17.45
N GLY A 65 -41.12 -2.52 -17.48
CA GLY A 65 -42.46 -3.13 -17.30
C GLY A 65 -43.11 -2.77 -15.96
N LEU A 66 -42.37 -2.86 -14.86
CA LEU A 66 -42.82 -2.51 -13.52
C LEU A 66 -43.18 -1.01 -13.39
N VAL A 67 -42.37 -0.14 -14.01
CA VAL A 67 -42.68 1.32 -14.07
C VAL A 67 -43.94 1.56 -14.86
N GLY A 68 -44.18 0.87 -15.97
CA GLY A 68 -45.41 0.92 -16.72
C GLY A 68 -46.62 0.48 -15.88
N PHE A 69 -46.48 -0.62 -15.16
CA PHE A 69 -47.53 -1.08 -14.22
C PHE A 69 -47.79 -0.09 -13.10
N ALA A 70 -46.75 0.50 -12.51
CA ALA A 70 -46.92 1.51 -11.46
C ALA A 70 -47.67 2.76 -11.97
N MET A 71 -47.34 3.21 -13.19
CA MET A 71 -48.02 4.36 -13.81
C MET A 71 -49.47 4.03 -14.19
N ALA A 72 -49.71 2.82 -14.69
CA ALA A 72 -51.08 2.34 -14.97
C ALA A 72 -51.94 2.25 -13.72
N THR A 73 -51.38 1.72 -12.61
CA THR A 73 -52.09 1.65 -11.30
C THR A 73 -52.52 3.06 -10.83
N ARG A 74 -51.63 4.04 -10.94
CA ARG A 74 -51.96 5.42 -10.58
C ARG A 74 -53.05 6.04 -11.47
N ARG A 75 -53.12 5.61 -12.75
CA ARG A 75 -54.14 6.10 -13.68
C ARG A 75 -55.49 5.52 -13.46
N LEU A 76 -55.55 4.27 -12.94
CA LEU A 76 -56.81 3.57 -12.68
C LEU A 76 -57.60 4.13 -11.48
N ASP A 77 -56.95 4.90 -10.58
CA ASP A 77 -57.56 5.54 -9.41
C ASP A 77 -58.35 4.54 -8.55
N LEU A 78 -57.63 3.50 -8.13
CA LEU A 78 -58.19 2.34 -7.43
C LEU A 78 -58.61 2.61 -5.95
N GLY A 79 -58.42 3.87 -5.50
CA GLY A 79 -58.53 4.24 -4.08
C GLY A 79 -57.23 3.99 -3.30
N ASP A 80 -57.11 4.64 -2.15
CA ASP A 80 -55.81 4.76 -1.44
C ASP A 80 -55.21 3.41 -1.01
N SER A 81 -56.02 2.54 -0.39
CA SER A 81 -55.49 1.27 0.14
C SER A 81 -55.08 0.27 -0.94
N PRO A 82 -55.88 -0.04 -1.99
CA PRO A 82 -55.45 -0.92 -3.08
C PRO A 82 -54.27 -0.36 -3.87
N GLN A 83 -54.24 0.97 -4.08
CA GLN A 83 -53.14 1.63 -4.78
C GLN A 83 -51.82 1.52 -3.99
N PHE A 84 -51.85 1.76 -2.68
CA PHE A 84 -50.69 1.62 -1.79
C PHE A 84 -50.13 0.20 -1.83
N VAL A 85 -50.98 -0.81 -1.64
CA VAL A 85 -50.55 -2.22 -1.67
C VAL A 85 -49.97 -2.60 -3.01
N THR A 86 -50.61 -2.23 -4.12
CA THR A 86 -50.14 -2.56 -5.48
C THR A 86 -48.79 -1.91 -5.76
N LEU A 87 -48.64 -0.63 -5.42
CA LEU A 87 -47.35 0.07 -5.62
C LEU A 87 -46.26 -0.47 -4.70
N GLY A 88 -46.58 -0.83 -3.46
CA GLY A 88 -45.69 -1.49 -2.52
C GLY A 88 -45.15 -2.82 -3.06
N LEU A 89 -46.04 -3.65 -3.61
CA LEU A 89 -45.66 -4.92 -4.26
C LEU A 89 -44.77 -4.71 -5.48
N ILE A 90 -45.15 -3.78 -6.36
CA ILE A 90 -44.34 -3.45 -7.58
C ILE A 90 -42.93 -3.01 -7.18
N ARG A 91 -42.79 -2.13 -6.19
CA ARG A 91 -41.49 -1.65 -5.69
C ARG A 91 -40.70 -2.81 -5.05
N THR A 92 -41.34 -3.66 -4.28
CA THR A 92 -40.70 -4.83 -3.66
C THR A 92 -40.18 -5.79 -4.71
N ILE A 93 -40.98 -6.09 -5.75
CA ILE A 93 -40.49 -6.94 -6.89
C ILE A 93 -39.29 -6.30 -7.58
N ALA A 94 -39.33 -4.99 -7.82
CA ALA A 94 -38.20 -4.29 -8.39
C ALA A 94 -36.91 -4.42 -7.54
N VAL A 95 -37.03 -4.24 -6.23
CA VAL A 95 -35.88 -4.41 -5.30
C VAL A 95 -35.36 -5.84 -5.33
N VAL A 96 -36.21 -6.85 -5.31
CA VAL A 96 -35.79 -8.26 -5.36
C VAL A 96 -35.07 -8.59 -6.69
N ILE A 97 -35.56 -8.07 -7.82
CA ILE A 97 -34.92 -8.25 -9.13
C ILE A 97 -33.51 -7.64 -9.12
N TRP A 98 -33.36 -6.41 -8.66
CA TRP A 98 -32.07 -5.73 -8.61
C TRP A 98 -31.13 -6.36 -7.59
N TYR A 99 -31.61 -6.76 -6.41
CA TYR A 99 -30.83 -7.51 -5.43
C TYR A 99 -30.27 -8.80 -6.02
N SER A 100 -31.13 -9.61 -6.66
CA SER A 100 -30.73 -10.86 -7.30
C SER A 100 -29.66 -10.63 -8.37
N THR A 101 -29.83 -9.59 -9.18
CA THR A 101 -28.89 -9.23 -10.23
C THR A 101 -27.54 -8.81 -9.67
N LEU A 102 -27.51 -7.90 -8.69
CA LEU A 102 -26.28 -7.42 -8.05
C LEU A 102 -25.56 -8.56 -7.31
N HIS A 103 -26.34 -9.45 -6.67
CA HIS A 103 -25.78 -10.64 -6.03
C HIS A 103 -25.10 -11.57 -7.05
N GLN A 104 -25.72 -11.81 -8.23
CA GLN A 104 -25.13 -12.60 -9.31
C GLN A 104 -23.91 -11.91 -9.93
N MET A 105 -23.98 -10.59 -10.16
CA MET A 105 -22.85 -9.80 -10.65
C MET A 105 -21.64 -9.90 -9.71
N THR A 106 -21.85 -9.75 -8.40
CA THR A 106 -20.79 -9.91 -7.40
C THR A 106 -20.13 -11.27 -7.47
N THR A 107 -20.95 -12.34 -7.61
CA THR A 107 -20.44 -13.71 -7.73
C THR A 107 -19.63 -13.91 -9.01
N THR A 108 -20.12 -13.39 -10.14
CA THR A 108 -19.45 -13.47 -11.44
C THR A 108 -18.11 -12.73 -11.44
N LEU A 109 -18.06 -11.51 -10.86
CA LEU A 109 -16.85 -10.71 -10.75
C LEU A 109 -15.77 -11.41 -9.91
N VAL A 110 -16.16 -11.94 -8.74
CA VAL A 110 -15.23 -12.65 -7.85
C VAL A 110 -14.71 -13.94 -8.50
N GLN A 111 -15.57 -14.72 -9.14
CA GLN A 111 -15.14 -15.94 -9.85
C GLN A 111 -14.17 -15.64 -10.98
N SER A 112 -14.39 -14.55 -11.69
CA SER A 112 -13.54 -14.14 -12.79
C SER A 112 -12.19 -13.60 -12.31
N ALA A 113 -12.19 -12.85 -11.18
CA ALA A 113 -10.96 -12.42 -10.52
C ALA A 113 -10.13 -13.63 -10.03
N LYS A 114 -10.79 -14.65 -9.46
CA LYS A 114 -10.13 -15.91 -9.05
C LYS A 114 -9.49 -16.65 -10.23
N ARG A 115 -10.13 -16.69 -11.40
CA ARG A 115 -9.60 -17.36 -12.59
C ARG A 115 -8.40 -16.66 -13.21
N ARG A 116 -8.33 -15.34 -13.11
CA ARG A 116 -7.26 -14.51 -13.73
C ARG A 116 -6.00 -14.40 -12.89
N SER A 117 -6.11 -14.52 -11.59
CA SER A 117 -5.00 -14.32 -10.68
C SER A 117 -4.31 -15.64 -10.35
N SER A 118 -3.04 -15.77 -10.74
CA SER A 118 -2.14 -16.82 -10.27
C SER A 118 -1.56 -16.54 -8.88
N SER A 119 -1.86 -15.39 -8.30
CA SER A 119 -1.36 -14.97 -6.99
C SER A 119 -1.99 -15.79 -5.85
N LYS A 120 -1.15 -16.39 -5.00
CA LYS A 120 -1.59 -17.12 -3.79
C LYS A 120 -2.48 -16.29 -2.87
N LEU A 121 -2.29 -14.96 -2.80
CA LEU A 121 -3.09 -14.02 -2.00
C LEU A 121 -4.55 -13.96 -2.47
N VAL A 122 -4.80 -14.04 -3.77
CA VAL A 122 -6.15 -14.03 -4.36
C VAL A 122 -6.84 -15.38 -4.17
N GLN A 123 -6.08 -16.46 -4.09
CA GLN A 123 -6.60 -17.80 -3.83
C GLN A 123 -6.95 -18.02 -2.35
N THR A 124 -6.32 -17.29 -1.43
CA THR A 124 -6.49 -17.40 0.03
C THR A 124 -7.69 -16.60 0.54
N GLY A 125 -8.91 -17.06 0.40
CA GLY A 125 -10.05 -16.59 1.21
C GLY A 125 -10.43 -15.10 1.17
N MET A 126 -9.50 -14.17 0.88
CA MET A 126 -9.74 -12.72 0.91
C MET A 126 -10.86 -12.28 -0.02
N LEU A 127 -10.88 -12.76 -1.28
CA LEU A 127 -11.98 -12.47 -2.20
C LEU A 127 -13.31 -13.04 -1.71
N GLN A 128 -13.28 -14.16 -0.98
CA GLN A 128 -14.48 -14.75 -0.40
C GLN A 128 -15.03 -13.88 0.73
N LEU A 129 -14.16 -13.35 1.61
CA LEU A 129 -14.55 -12.43 2.68
C LEU A 129 -15.16 -11.15 2.10
N LEU A 130 -14.52 -10.56 1.09
CA LEU A 130 -15.04 -9.38 0.41
C LEU A 130 -16.39 -9.66 -0.25
N GLN A 131 -16.54 -10.80 -0.93
CA GLN A 131 -17.79 -11.22 -1.52
C GLN A 131 -18.91 -11.35 -0.48
N ASN A 132 -18.62 -11.96 0.66
CA ASN A 132 -19.59 -12.11 1.74
C ASN A 132 -19.98 -10.76 2.34
N ALA A 133 -19.02 -9.85 2.54
CA ALA A 133 -19.30 -8.49 3.03
C ALA A 133 -20.20 -7.72 2.05
N ILE A 134 -19.92 -7.77 0.74
CA ILE A 134 -20.75 -7.14 -0.29
C ILE A 134 -22.16 -7.75 -0.28
N LYS A 135 -22.31 -9.08 -0.17
CA LYS A 135 -23.61 -9.74 -0.12
C LYS A 135 -24.45 -9.33 1.09
N ILE A 136 -23.81 -9.23 2.26
CA ILE A 136 -24.47 -8.76 3.49
C ILE A 136 -24.93 -7.31 3.31
N PHE A 137 -24.07 -6.45 2.76
CA PHE A 137 -24.43 -5.05 2.49
C PHE A 137 -25.59 -4.93 1.49
N LEU A 138 -25.55 -5.67 0.38
CA LEU A 138 -26.64 -5.69 -0.61
C LEU A 138 -27.94 -6.19 -0.01
N PHE A 139 -27.90 -7.18 0.86
CA PHE A 139 -29.07 -7.71 1.55
C PHE A 139 -29.68 -6.66 2.50
N ALA A 140 -28.84 -6.00 3.31
CA ALA A 140 -29.30 -4.91 4.18
C ALA A 140 -29.90 -3.76 3.38
N LEU A 141 -29.30 -3.39 2.26
CA LEU A 141 -29.80 -2.37 1.35
C LEU A 141 -31.15 -2.75 0.72
N ALA A 142 -31.33 -4.03 0.35
CA ALA A 142 -32.59 -4.53 -0.16
C ALA A 142 -33.70 -4.44 0.89
N ILE A 143 -33.45 -4.84 2.13
CA ILE A 143 -34.39 -4.69 3.25
C ILE A 143 -34.75 -3.22 3.47
N TYR A 144 -33.78 -2.33 3.46
CA TYR A 144 -34.00 -0.89 3.58
C TYR A 144 -34.95 -0.36 2.50
N PHE A 145 -34.76 -0.70 1.23
CA PHE A 145 -35.63 -0.26 0.13
C PHE A 145 -37.01 -0.92 0.19
N ILE A 146 -37.15 -2.17 0.69
CA ILE A 146 -38.43 -2.82 0.91
C ILE A 146 -39.21 -2.06 2.00
N PHE A 147 -38.59 -1.72 3.13
CA PHE A 147 -39.26 -0.95 4.18
C PHE A 147 -39.72 0.42 3.66
N LEU A 148 -38.89 1.09 2.89
CA LEU A 148 -39.21 2.36 2.24
C LEU A 148 -40.39 2.22 1.24
N ALA A 149 -40.48 1.08 0.53
CA ALA A 149 -41.55 0.80 -0.41
C ALA A 149 -42.94 0.68 0.31
N TRP A 150 -42.92 0.29 1.58
CA TRP A 150 -44.12 0.13 2.45
C TRP A 150 -44.32 1.27 3.45
N ASP A 151 -43.63 2.42 3.21
CA ASP A 151 -43.65 3.62 4.07
C ASP A 151 -43.35 3.33 5.56
N ILE A 152 -42.58 2.27 5.84
CA ILE A 152 -42.09 1.93 7.18
C ILE A 152 -40.98 2.88 7.56
N ASN A 153 -41.09 3.52 8.72
CA ASN A 153 -40.07 4.42 9.23
C ASN A 153 -38.80 3.65 9.59
N VAL A 154 -37.74 3.86 8.81
CA VAL A 154 -36.45 3.20 8.98
C VAL A 154 -35.42 4.04 9.73
N THR A 155 -35.78 5.23 10.23
CA THR A 155 -34.85 6.17 10.86
C THR A 155 -34.06 5.55 12.01
N ALA A 156 -34.75 4.84 12.92
CA ALA A 156 -34.10 4.16 14.03
C ALA A 156 -33.16 3.03 13.59
N TRP A 157 -33.51 2.32 12.52
CA TRP A 157 -32.66 1.25 11.95
C TRP A 157 -31.42 1.82 11.33
N VAL A 158 -31.54 2.91 10.56
CA VAL A 158 -30.38 3.59 9.93
C VAL A 158 -29.48 4.20 11.00
N ALA A 159 -30.05 4.81 12.05
CA ALA A 159 -29.26 5.32 13.17
C ALA A 159 -28.48 4.20 13.87
N SER A 160 -29.12 3.08 14.16
CA SER A 160 -28.47 1.91 14.77
C SER A 160 -27.38 1.32 13.87
N ALA A 161 -27.66 1.18 12.57
CA ALA A 161 -26.68 0.73 11.58
C ALA A 161 -25.47 1.70 11.48
N GLY A 162 -25.71 3.00 11.63
CA GLY A 162 -24.67 4.02 11.70
C GLY A 162 -23.72 3.82 12.88
N ILE A 163 -24.25 3.53 14.07
CA ILE A 163 -23.44 3.23 15.26
C ILE A 163 -22.61 1.97 15.05
N VAL A 164 -23.20 0.90 14.50
CA VAL A 164 -22.47 -0.33 14.15
C VAL A 164 -21.38 -0.05 13.10
N GLY A 165 -21.70 0.80 12.12
CA GLY A 165 -20.74 1.22 11.10
C GLY A 165 -19.53 1.99 11.68
N LEU A 166 -19.77 2.87 12.65
CA LEU A 166 -18.70 3.56 13.39
C LEU A 166 -17.83 2.57 14.17
N ALA A 167 -18.44 1.65 14.91
CA ALA A 167 -17.69 0.62 15.64
C ALA A 167 -16.82 -0.23 14.70
N LEU A 168 -17.37 -0.64 13.56
CA LEU A 168 -16.62 -1.40 12.54
C LEU A 168 -15.50 -0.58 11.90
N SER A 169 -15.73 0.73 11.69
CA SER A 169 -14.72 1.65 11.17
C SER A 169 -13.53 1.76 12.13
N PHE A 170 -13.77 1.90 13.43
CA PHE A 170 -12.70 1.90 14.43
C PHE A 170 -11.96 0.57 14.47
N ALA A 171 -12.67 -0.56 14.40
CA ALA A 171 -12.04 -1.87 14.37
C ALA A 171 -11.16 -2.11 13.11
N ALA A 172 -11.52 -1.51 11.97
CA ALA A 172 -10.79 -1.65 10.72
C ALA A 172 -9.67 -0.60 10.54
N ARG A 173 -9.58 0.41 11.39
CA ARG A 173 -8.70 1.58 11.25
C ARG A 173 -7.24 1.20 10.99
N ASP A 174 -6.68 0.32 11.82
CA ASP A 174 -5.26 -0.05 11.71
C ASP A 174 -4.96 -0.82 10.42
N SER A 175 -5.88 -1.67 10.00
CA SER A 175 -5.73 -2.41 8.73
C SER A 175 -5.75 -1.46 7.53
N LEU A 176 -6.67 -0.51 7.52
CA LEU A 176 -6.78 0.51 6.47
C LEU A 176 -5.54 1.45 6.48
N SER A 177 -5.08 1.86 7.65
CA SER A 177 -3.88 2.69 7.80
C SER A 177 -2.66 2.01 7.17
N ASN A 178 -2.47 0.70 7.42
CA ASN A 178 -1.37 -0.05 6.82
C ASN A 178 -1.48 -0.14 5.29
N VAL A 179 -2.68 -0.27 4.74
CA VAL A 179 -2.91 -0.31 3.29
C VAL A 179 -2.61 1.05 2.67
N PHE A 180 -3.11 2.15 3.25
CA PHE A 180 -2.84 3.50 2.75
C PHE A 180 -1.36 3.85 2.83
N ALA A 181 -0.69 3.51 3.94
CA ALA A 181 0.75 3.68 4.06
C ALA A 181 1.51 2.87 2.99
N GLY A 182 1.09 1.64 2.72
CA GLY A 182 1.68 0.81 1.65
C GLY A 182 1.52 1.44 0.27
N ILE A 183 0.36 2.02 -0.03
CA ILE A 183 0.13 2.76 -1.29
C ILE A 183 1.05 3.98 -1.37
N SER A 184 1.16 4.78 -0.29
CA SER A 184 2.04 5.95 -0.25
C SER A 184 3.51 5.56 -0.44
N ILE A 185 3.97 4.49 0.22
CA ILE A 185 5.34 3.97 0.05
C ILE A 185 5.63 3.62 -1.41
N VAL A 186 4.67 3.00 -2.12
CA VAL A 186 4.84 2.65 -3.53
C VAL A 186 4.81 3.89 -4.43
N MET A 187 3.96 4.88 -4.13
CA MET A 187 3.81 6.11 -4.92
C MET A 187 5.02 7.05 -4.75
N ASP A 188 5.41 7.30 -3.52
CA ASP A 188 6.49 8.26 -3.19
C ASP A 188 7.87 7.61 -3.27
N ALA A 189 7.92 6.27 -3.21
CA ALA A 189 9.12 5.45 -3.29
C ALA A 189 10.30 5.95 -2.42
N PRO A 190 10.11 6.21 -1.10
CA PRO A 190 11.18 6.64 -0.22
C PRO A 190 12.29 5.59 -0.12
N TYR A 191 11.97 4.35 -0.42
CA TYR A 191 12.89 3.22 -0.60
C TYR A 191 12.29 2.22 -1.61
N LYS A 192 13.14 1.36 -2.15
CA LYS A 192 12.78 0.32 -3.13
C LYS A 192 13.25 -1.05 -2.64
N THR A 193 12.72 -2.11 -3.25
CA THR A 193 13.26 -3.46 -3.06
C THR A 193 14.73 -3.49 -3.45
N GLY A 194 15.58 -4.01 -2.57
CA GLY A 194 17.04 -4.02 -2.70
C GLY A 194 17.74 -2.88 -1.95
N ASP A 195 17.03 -1.84 -1.52
CA ASP A 195 17.64 -0.76 -0.72
C ASP A 195 17.95 -1.24 0.70
N PHE A 196 19.04 -0.73 1.28
CA PHE A 196 19.37 -0.93 2.69
C PHE A 196 18.83 0.23 3.50
N ILE A 197 17.89 -0.06 4.41
CA ILE A 197 17.25 0.96 5.25
C ILE A 197 17.48 0.72 6.73
N ILE A 198 17.42 1.81 7.48
CA ILE A 198 17.45 1.82 8.95
C ILE A 198 16.20 2.53 9.41
N LEU A 199 15.44 1.90 10.30
CA LEU A 199 14.25 2.47 10.92
C LEU A 199 14.60 3.17 12.23
N GLU A 200 13.73 4.04 12.68
CA GLU A 200 13.89 4.78 13.94
C GLU A 200 13.99 3.85 15.16
N THR A 201 13.31 2.72 15.09
CA THR A 201 13.31 1.66 16.11
C THR A 201 14.62 0.86 16.16
N GLY A 202 15.55 1.11 15.21
CA GLY A 202 16.88 0.52 15.17
C GLY A 202 17.02 -0.69 14.25
N GLU A 203 15.92 -1.25 13.75
CA GLU A 203 16.00 -2.34 12.78
C GLU A 203 16.63 -1.84 11.48
N ARG A 204 17.51 -2.67 10.94
CA ARG A 204 18.28 -2.37 9.73
C ARG A 204 18.41 -3.60 8.85
N GLY A 205 18.25 -3.41 7.56
CA GLY A 205 18.34 -4.52 6.61
C GLY A 205 18.03 -4.13 5.18
N VAL A 206 18.15 -5.11 4.29
CA VAL A 206 17.78 -4.98 2.88
C VAL A 206 16.29 -5.19 2.74
N VAL A 207 15.61 -4.30 2.01
CA VAL A 207 14.20 -4.45 1.66
C VAL A 207 14.05 -5.61 0.69
N THR A 208 13.44 -6.72 1.12
CA THR A 208 13.20 -7.88 0.27
C THR A 208 11.87 -7.82 -0.45
N MET A 209 10.85 -7.24 0.19
CA MET A 209 9.52 -7.11 -0.38
C MET A 209 8.76 -5.93 0.21
N ILE A 210 8.08 -5.19 -0.67
CA ILE A 210 7.09 -4.17 -0.29
C ILE A 210 5.71 -4.73 -0.62
N GLY A 211 4.97 -5.14 0.42
CA GLY A 211 3.62 -5.65 0.28
C GLY A 211 2.55 -4.57 0.49
N LEU A 212 1.29 -4.91 0.28
CA LEU A 212 0.17 -3.98 0.44
C LEU A 212 0.03 -3.42 1.87
N ARG A 213 0.28 -4.25 2.89
CA ARG A 213 0.13 -3.84 4.30
C ARG A 213 1.40 -3.94 5.13
N SER A 214 2.47 -4.55 4.61
CA SER A 214 3.73 -4.76 5.34
C SER A 214 4.92 -4.79 4.39
N THR A 215 6.05 -4.30 4.86
CA THR A 215 7.35 -4.39 4.21
C THR A 215 8.20 -5.42 4.93
N ARG A 216 9.03 -6.16 4.19
CA ARG A 216 9.96 -7.15 4.73
C ARG A 216 11.38 -6.68 4.58
N LEU A 217 12.15 -6.83 5.64
CA LEU A 217 13.57 -6.54 5.68
C LEU A 217 14.33 -7.82 6.00
N LEU A 218 15.43 -8.06 5.30
CA LEU A 218 16.40 -9.09 5.65
C LEU A 218 17.57 -8.42 6.38
N THR A 219 17.82 -8.83 7.62
CA THR A 219 18.92 -8.33 8.43
C THR A 219 20.24 -8.97 7.99
N ARG A 220 21.37 -8.49 8.57
CA ARG A 220 22.69 -9.10 8.35
C ARG A 220 22.85 -10.49 8.98
N ASP A 221 21.96 -10.83 9.91
CA ASP A 221 21.96 -12.13 10.59
C ASP A 221 21.01 -13.12 9.90
N ASP A 222 20.65 -12.85 8.62
CA ASP A 222 19.73 -13.62 7.80
C ASP A 222 18.32 -13.78 8.40
N VAL A 223 17.92 -12.84 9.25
CA VAL A 223 16.58 -12.82 9.88
C VAL A 223 15.65 -11.92 9.05
N GLU A 224 14.50 -12.47 8.61
CA GLU A 224 13.46 -11.69 7.97
C GLU A 224 12.57 -11.00 9.01
N ILE A 225 12.52 -9.68 8.98
CA ILE A 225 11.64 -8.84 9.80
C ILE A 225 10.47 -8.38 8.95
N THR A 226 9.25 -8.64 9.39
CA THR A 226 8.03 -8.13 8.74
C THR A 226 7.47 -6.96 9.54
N ILE A 227 7.42 -5.78 8.94
CA ILE A 227 7.01 -4.54 9.60
C ILE A 227 5.73 -4.03 8.93
N PRO A 228 4.66 -3.71 9.70
CA PRO A 228 3.45 -3.08 9.17
C PRO A 228 3.78 -1.75 8.51
N ASN A 229 3.23 -1.49 7.32
CA ASN A 229 3.51 -0.26 6.57
C ASN A 229 3.11 1.01 7.33
N GLY A 230 2.07 0.95 8.17
CA GLY A 230 1.66 2.07 9.01
C GLY A 230 2.73 2.47 10.04
N VAL A 231 3.52 1.53 10.53
CA VAL A 231 4.67 1.82 11.42
C VAL A 231 5.75 2.53 10.62
N ILE A 232 6.13 1.98 9.48
CA ILE A 232 7.15 2.56 8.60
C ILE A 232 6.74 3.95 8.11
N GLY A 233 5.48 4.10 7.66
CA GLY A 233 4.98 5.36 7.09
C GLY A 233 4.91 6.52 8.08
N ASN A 234 4.88 6.23 9.39
CA ASN A 234 4.87 7.22 10.46
C ASN A 234 6.24 7.41 11.15
N SER A 235 7.27 6.69 10.71
CA SER A 235 8.61 6.74 11.30
C SER A 235 9.63 7.40 10.39
N LYS A 236 10.74 7.88 10.97
CA LYS A 236 11.90 8.32 10.20
C LYS A 236 12.57 7.11 9.57
N ILE A 237 12.82 7.19 8.27
CA ILE A 237 13.52 6.19 7.49
C ILE A 237 14.86 6.77 7.04
N VAL A 238 15.95 6.07 7.32
CA VAL A 238 17.25 6.36 6.73
C VAL A 238 17.52 5.34 5.63
N ASN A 239 17.46 5.79 4.39
CA ASN A 239 17.78 4.96 3.23
C ASN A 239 19.27 5.16 2.88
N GLU A 240 20.10 4.16 3.20
CA GLU A 240 21.54 4.22 2.93
C GLU A 240 21.87 4.06 1.43
N ALA A 241 20.92 3.59 0.62
CA ALA A 241 21.05 3.44 -0.84
C ALA A 241 20.32 4.52 -1.64
N GLY A 242 19.56 5.40 -0.97
CA GLY A 242 18.65 6.38 -1.58
C GLY A 242 19.26 7.75 -1.91
N GLY A 243 20.57 7.94 -1.75
CA GLY A 243 21.25 9.21 -2.05
C GLY A 243 21.42 9.47 -3.56
N PRO A 244 21.97 10.64 -3.93
CA PRO A 244 22.28 10.96 -5.32
C PRO A 244 23.25 9.97 -5.97
N SER A 245 24.05 9.29 -5.16
CA SER A 245 24.89 8.16 -5.51
C SER A 245 24.51 6.98 -4.62
N LYS A 246 24.43 5.79 -5.19
CA LYS A 246 24.24 4.54 -4.43
C LYS A 246 25.41 4.20 -3.52
N LYS A 247 26.52 4.95 -3.64
CA LYS A 247 27.74 4.71 -2.90
C LYS A 247 27.60 5.15 -1.46
N HIS A 248 27.93 4.25 -0.56
CA HIS A 248 27.92 4.51 0.88
C HIS A 248 29.31 4.88 1.38
N ARG A 249 29.43 5.94 2.19
CA ARG A 249 30.68 6.36 2.76
C ARG A 249 30.97 5.66 4.08
N ILE A 250 32.09 4.95 4.15
CA ILE A 250 32.63 4.38 5.38
C ILE A 250 33.75 5.27 5.92
N ARG A 251 34.02 5.14 7.21
CA ARG A 251 35.04 5.91 7.92
C ARG A 251 35.88 4.97 8.75
N ILE A 252 37.20 5.07 8.56
CA ILE A 252 38.19 4.36 9.35
C ILE A 252 38.90 5.40 10.21
N ALA A 253 38.60 5.40 11.50
CA ALA A 253 39.26 6.27 12.47
C ALA A 253 40.60 5.65 12.87
N VAL A 254 41.67 6.44 12.81
CA VAL A 254 43.00 6.01 13.17
C VAL A 254 43.69 7.09 14.01
N SER A 255 44.56 6.68 14.92
CA SER A 255 45.30 7.57 15.82
C SER A 255 46.76 7.30 15.69
N VAL A 256 47.56 8.34 15.55
CA VAL A 256 49.04 8.27 15.45
C VAL A 256 49.71 9.10 16.56
N ALA A 257 50.96 8.77 16.91
CA ALA A 257 51.68 9.46 17.96
C ALA A 257 51.99 10.94 17.58
N TYR A 258 52.07 11.81 18.57
CA TYR A 258 52.61 13.15 18.38
C TYR A 258 54.03 13.07 17.86
N GLY A 259 54.37 13.92 16.89
CA GLY A 259 55.69 13.92 16.18
C GLY A 259 55.70 13.07 14.90
N SER A 260 54.62 12.34 14.58
CA SER A 260 54.48 11.66 13.29
C SER A 260 54.40 12.69 12.16
N ASP A 261 55.02 12.36 11.02
CA ASP A 261 54.91 13.15 9.78
C ASP A 261 53.51 13.02 9.22
N ILE A 262 52.78 14.13 9.23
CA ILE A 262 51.36 14.22 8.82
C ILE A 262 51.21 13.83 7.35
N ASP A 263 52.08 14.31 6.49
CA ASP A 263 52.00 14.08 5.05
C ASP A 263 52.28 12.61 4.72
N HIS A 264 53.23 12.00 5.43
CA HIS A 264 53.53 10.58 5.33
C HIS A 264 52.37 9.70 5.80
N VAL A 265 51.70 10.07 6.89
CA VAL A 265 50.50 9.36 7.39
C VAL A 265 49.36 9.44 6.37
N ILE A 266 49.13 10.64 5.80
CA ILE A 266 48.08 10.84 4.80
C ILE A 266 48.35 9.98 3.56
N ALA A 267 49.59 10.03 3.01
CA ALA A 267 49.94 9.26 1.84
C ALA A 267 49.81 7.74 2.07
N THR A 268 50.21 7.25 3.25
CA THR A 268 50.08 5.83 3.61
C THR A 268 48.61 5.40 3.67
N LEU A 269 47.72 6.19 4.26
CA LEU A 269 46.32 5.90 4.34
C LEU A 269 45.62 5.94 2.98
N GLU A 270 45.99 6.90 2.13
CA GLU A 270 45.45 6.99 0.75
C GLU A 270 45.92 5.79 -0.09
N GLN A 271 47.15 5.34 0.08
CA GLN A 271 47.68 4.14 -0.59
C GLN A 271 46.91 2.89 -0.16
N VAL A 272 46.65 2.72 1.14
CA VAL A 272 45.81 1.59 1.66
C VAL A 272 44.43 1.55 1.01
N ALA A 273 43.81 2.71 0.81
CA ALA A 273 42.50 2.78 0.15
C ALA A 273 42.64 2.50 -1.37
N ALA A 274 43.72 2.93 -2.01
CA ALA A 274 43.98 2.70 -3.44
C ALA A 274 44.27 1.22 -3.76
N ASP A 275 44.87 0.50 -2.83
CA ASP A 275 45.22 -0.91 -2.99
C ASP A 275 43.99 -1.83 -2.88
N ASN A 276 42.91 -1.38 -2.28
CA ASN A 276 41.66 -2.14 -2.19
C ASN A 276 40.77 -1.87 -3.40
N SER A 277 40.58 -2.89 -4.23
CA SER A 277 39.79 -2.79 -5.48
C SER A 277 38.29 -2.56 -5.27
N GLU A 278 37.75 -2.82 -4.10
CA GLU A 278 36.34 -2.62 -3.77
C GLU A 278 36.04 -1.21 -3.24
N ILE A 279 37.07 -0.41 -3.01
CA ILE A 279 36.93 1.00 -2.69
C ILE A 279 36.74 1.80 -3.97
N SER A 280 35.67 2.59 -3.99
CA SER A 280 35.37 3.45 -5.14
C SER A 280 36.43 4.51 -5.35
N ARG A 281 36.81 4.69 -6.62
CA ARG A 281 37.69 5.77 -7.06
C ARG A 281 36.96 7.07 -7.39
N ASN A 282 35.64 7.04 -7.44
CA ASN A 282 34.81 8.22 -7.65
C ASN A 282 33.55 8.14 -6.76
N PRO A 283 33.46 8.92 -5.69
CA PRO A 283 34.44 9.89 -5.18
C PRO A 283 35.74 9.22 -4.71
N GLU A 284 36.85 9.93 -4.86
CA GLU A 284 38.13 9.46 -4.36
C GLU A 284 38.16 9.35 -2.83
N PRO A 285 38.86 8.35 -2.27
CA PRO A 285 39.17 8.30 -0.86
C PRO A 285 39.87 9.57 -0.39
N ARG A 286 39.62 9.96 0.85
CA ARG A 286 40.17 11.20 1.42
C ARG A 286 40.57 10.96 2.86
N VAL A 287 41.73 11.47 3.24
CA VAL A 287 42.15 11.52 4.64
C VAL A 287 41.84 12.87 5.23
N ARG A 288 41.41 12.89 6.47
CA ARG A 288 41.14 14.13 7.23
C ARG A 288 41.75 14.03 8.62
N PHE A 289 42.60 14.98 8.92
CA PHE A 289 43.01 15.28 10.29
C PHE A 289 41.77 15.76 11.05
N ARG A 290 41.42 15.16 12.16
CA ARG A 290 40.18 15.46 12.90
C ARG A 290 40.40 16.26 14.15
N THR A 291 41.28 15.80 15.02
CA THR A 291 41.53 16.45 16.30
C THR A 291 42.89 16.11 16.85
N PHE A 292 43.37 16.97 17.76
CA PHE A 292 44.48 16.66 18.64
C PHE A 292 43.89 15.97 19.89
N GLY A 293 44.13 14.67 20.02
CA GLY A 293 43.72 13.86 21.17
C GLY A 293 44.66 14.04 22.35
N GLU A 294 44.30 13.42 23.51
CA GLU A 294 45.09 13.52 24.74
C GLU A 294 46.53 12.97 24.56
N SER A 295 46.68 11.95 23.76
CA SER A 295 47.98 11.28 23.51
C SER A 295 48.23 10.96 22.04
N SER A 296 47.36 11.45 21.14
CA SER A 296 47.37 11.10 19.72
C SER A 296 47.00 12.26 18.82
N ILE A 297 47.31 12.12 17.57
CA ILE A 297 46.76 12.89 16.46
C ILE A 297 45.75 11.97 15.73
N ASP A 298 44.51 12.41 15.62
CA ASP A 298 43.43 11.57 15.09
C ASP A 298 43.08 11.93 13.65
N PHE A 299 43.08 10.90 12.81
CA PHE A 299 42.71 11.00 11.40
C PHE A 299 41.51 10.14 11.09
N GLU A 300 40.80 10.46 10.03
CA GLU A 300 39.79 9.60 9.41
C GLU A 300 40.13 9.38 7.95
N LEU A 301 40.21 8.12 7.55
CA LEU A 301 40.19 7.72 6.15
C LEU A 301 38.73 7.54 5.72
N LEU A 302 38.31 8.35 4.75
CA LEU A 302 36.94 8.38 4.20
C LEU A 302 36.97 7.63 2.87
N CYS A 303 36.28 6.49 2.82
CA CYS A 303 36.16 5.66 1.63
C CYS A 303 34.72 5.54 1.20
N TRP A 304 34.47 5.31 -0.10
CA TRP A 304 33.14 5.02 -0.63
C TRP A 304 33.10 3.59 -1.16
N ILE A 305 32.03 2.90 -0.81
CA ILE A 305 31.76 1.51 -1.21
C ILE A 305 30.45 1.45 -2.00
N ASP A 306 30.31 0.49 -2.90
CA ASP A 306 29.14 0.41 -3.79
C ASP A 306 27.90 -0.11 -3.07
N GLN A 307 28.05 -0.98 -2.05
CA GLN A 307 26.93 -1.56 -1.33
C GLN A 307 27.05 -1.40 0.19
N PRO A 308 26.01 -0.85 0.87
CA PRO A 308 26.01 -0.69 2.33
C PRO A 308 26.16 -2.00 3.10
N VAL A 309 25.75 -3.13 2.49
CA VAL A 309 25.84 -4.46 3.11
C VAL A 309 27.30 -4.86 3.37
N ASP A 310 28.26 -4.45 2.51
CA ASP A 310 29.68 -4.78 2.61
C ASP A 310 30.45 -3.94 3.65
N ARG A 311 29.81 -2.93 4.24
CA ARG A 311 30.43 -2.03 5.22
C ARG A 311 31.19 -2.76 6.33
N GLY A 312 30.63 -3.86 6.87
CA GLY A 312 31.26 -4.60 7.99
C GLY A 312 32.56 -5.28 7.56
N ARG A 313 32.51 -5.97 6.42
CA ARG A 313 33.66 -6.69 5.85
C ARG A 313 34.77 -5.72 5.45
N LEU A 314 34.44 -4.69 4.68
CA LEU A 314 35.42 -3.72 4.19
C LEU A 314 36.03 -2.87 5.32
N ASN A 315 35.26 -2.54 6.36
CA ASN A 315 35.84 -1.93 7.57
C ASN A 315 36.90 -2.83 8.21
N HIS A 316 36.62 -4.13 8.33
CA HIS A 316 37.60 -5.09 8.88
C HIS A 316 38.86 -5.13 8.01
N GLU A 317 38.72 -5.30 6.71
CA GLU A 317 39.84 -5.41 5.76
C GLU A 317 40.69 -4.15 5.78
N LEU A 318 40.07 -2.96 5.74
CA LEU A 318 40.80 -1.68 5.77
C LEU A 318 41.50 -1.47 7.13
N ASN A 319 40.89 -1.80 8.26
CA ASN A 319 41.54 -1.72 9.57
C ASN A 319 42.79 -2.62 9.63
N CYS A 320 42.67 -3.85 9.12
CA CYS A 320 43.82 -4.77 9.03
C CYS A 320 44.92 -4.23 8.10
N ALA A 321 44.55 -3.67 6.95
CA ALA A 321 45.47 -3.09 6.01
C ALA A 321 46.21 -1.86 6.57
N VAL A 322 45.47 -0.95 7.22
CA VAL A 322 46.02 0.23 7.90
C VAL A 322 47.02 -0.19 8.97
N TYR A 323 46.65 -1.17 9.82
CA TYR A 323 47.58 -1.63 10.86
C TYR A 323 48.87 -2.18 10.30
N LYS A 324 48.80 -2.98 9.24
CA LYS A 324 50.03 -3.53 8.55
C LYS A 324 50.84 -2.42 7.86
N ALA A 325 50.17 -1.47 7.21
CA ALA A 325 50.83 -0.36 6.54
C ALA A 325 51.54 0.56 7.55
N PHE A 326 50.94 0.83 8.70
CA PHE A 326 51.58 1.63 9.75
C PHE A 326 52.84 0.94 10.28
N ALA A 327 52.75 -0.37 10.55
CA ALA A 327 53.93 -1.14 10.98
C ALA A 327 55.06 -1.17 9.91
N ALA A 328 54.72 -1.22 8.62
CA ALA A 328 55.68 -1.23 7.53
C ALA A 328 56.35 0.13 7.24
N ASN A 329 55.67 1.21 7.64
CA ASN A 329 56.15 2.61 7.39
C ASN A 329 56.56 3.31 8.70
N ASP A 330 56.85 2.58 9.77
CA ASP A 330 57.29 3.10 11.07
C ASP A 330 56.35 4.16 11.68
N ILE A 331 55.06 4.10 11.35
CA ILE A 331 54.01 4.97 11.91
C ILE A 331 53.56 4.39 13.26
N VAL A 332 53.80 5.14 14.33
CA VAL A 332 53.54 4.68 15.69
C VAL A 332 52.08 4.92 16.11
N ILE A 333 51.39 3.87 16.51
CA ILE A 333 50.09 3.95 17.19
C ILE A 333 50.39 4.19 18.68
N PRO A 334 49.97 5.34 19.26
CA PRO A 334 50.41 5.73 20.61
C PRO A 334 49.66 4.94 21.70
N PHE A 335 50.37 4.65 22.76
CA PHE A 335 49.79 4.29 24.02
C PHE A 335 49.34 5.53 24.81
N PRO A 336 48.42 5.44 25.74
CA PRO A 336 48.10 6.55 26.66
C PRO A 336 49.33 7.02 27.39
N THR A 337 49.74 8.28 27.19
CA THR A 337 50.92 8.86 27.82
C THR A 337 50.53 9.73 29.01
N ARG A 338 51.24 9.59 30.13
CA ARG A 338 51.07 10.41 31.35
C ARG A 338 52.39 10.98 31.81
N GLU A 339 52.45 12.28 32.04
CA GLU A 339 53.58 12.91 32.71
C GLU A 339 53.41 12.74 34.24
N LEU A 340 54.34 12.09 34.90
CA LEU A 340 54.34 11.94 36.35
C LEU A 340 55.36 12.89 36.96
N ARG A 341 54.91 13.80 37.80
CA ARG A 341 55.79 14.63 38.63
C ARG A 341 55.90 14.03 40.04
N VAL A 342 57.01 13.35 40.28
CA VAL A 342 57.30 12.74 41.55
C VAL A 342 57.89 13.82 42.48
N GLN A 343 57.14 14.23 43.47
CA GLN A 343 57.60 15.25 44.46
C GLN A 343 58.57 14.66 45.49
N SER A 344 58.47 13.37 45.78
CA SER A 344 59.41 12.62 46.62
C SER A 344 59.60 11.23 46.05
N ALA A 345 60.78 10.81 45.69
CA ALA A 345 61.08 9.46 45.25
C ALA A 345 61.34 8.52 46.42
N PRO A 346 60.76 7.32 46.45
CA PRO A 346 61.14 6.33 47.43
C PRO A 346 62.64 5.97 47.27
N PRO A 347 63.33 5.61 48.34
CA PRO A 347 64.82 5.46 48.33
C PRO A 347 65.36 4.45 47.31
N PHE A 348 64.54 3.53 46.82
CA PHE A 348 64.92 2.56 45.82
C PHE A 348 64.95 3.05 44.38
N LEU A 349 64.40 4.25 44.11
CA LEU A 349 64.46 4.89 42.78
C LEU A 349 65.59 5.89 42.63
N THR A 350 66.43 6.10 43.65
CA THR A 350 67.53 7.10 43.67
C THR A 350 68.93 6.46 43.44
N LYS A 351 69.04 5.15 43.14
CA LYS A 351 70.31 4.55 42.74
C LYS A 351 70.41 4.48 41.22
N SER A 352 71.21 5.35 40.66
CA SER A 352 71.68 5.35 39.28
C SER A 352 72.57 4.16 39.00
#